data_f0946ca2d0f7a69235dbac76c0fd9d64
#
_entry.id   f0946ca2d0f7a69235dbac76c0fd9d64
#
_cell.length_a   1.000
_cell.length_b   1.000
_cell.length_c   1.000
_cell.angle_alpha   90.00
_cell.angle_beta   90.00
_cell.angle_gamma   90.00
#
_symmetry.space_group_name_H-M   'P 1'
#
loop_
_entity.id
_entity.type
_entity.pdbx_description
1 polymer ?
#
loop_
_entity_poly.entity_id
_entity_poly.type
_entity_poly.pdbx_seq_one_letter_code
_entity_poly.pdbx_strand_id
1 'polypeptide(L)'
;SLYFVLAVAENYRYTQDAAFFREMQPTAETILRSFLSRVDAGGLVPTLPEEEYWNFYEWRQGLDGGLIFRGFRLPLQYDSCLNLLLLIALQRWERACASAGVRQGAGLSDVQGGLRAAIESTFFDAERCVYADTVKEGKKEGASQLSVALALAAGCGEEKRGELISSLADDASLTPVTLGNKLWVYEAFLLGGEQNLPLVLEDIDRTFAEMACRHTTLYETDGGADDFALAGSLCHGWAAVACYIYNTVAKGKV
;
A
#
# COMPACT_ATOMS: atom_id res chain seq x y z
N SER A 1 -5.64 8.31 5.94
CA SER A 1 -5.31 8.32 7.37
C SER A 1 -4.27 7.25 7.75
N LEU A 2 -4.32 6.00 7.25
CA LEU A 2 -3.27 5.01 7.52
C LEU A 2 -1.89 5.47 7.02
N TYR A 3 -1.81 6.14 5.89
CA TYR A 3 -0.55 6.75 5.39
C TYR A 3 0.05 7.79 6.35
N PHE A 4 -0.75 8.46 7.19
CA PHE A 4 -0.21 9.32 8.24
C PHE A 4 0.60 8.52 9.26
N VAL A 5 0.08 7.36 9.69
CA VAL A 5 0.80 6.46 10.62
C VAL A 5 2.12 6.00 10.01
N LEU A 6 2.08 5.58 8.73
CA LEU A 6 3.27 5.20 7.98
C LEU A 6 4.27 6.35 7.88
N ALA A 7 3.79 7.57 7.56
CA ALA A 7 4.65 8.75 7.43
C ALA A 7 5.34 9.12 8.76
N VAL A 8 4.64 9.01 9.89
CA VAL A 8 5.25 9.26 11.22
C VAL A 8 6.31 8.21 11.54
N ALA A 9 6.02 6.92 11.27
CA ALA A 9 6.98 5.84 11.48
C ALA A 9 8.24 6.00 10.59
N GLU A 10 8.05 6.34 9.32
CA GLU A 10 9.14 6.59 8.37
C GLU A 10 9.94 7.86 8.73
N ASN A 11 9.26 8.94 9.13
CA ASN A 11 9.94 10.15 9.60
C ASN A 11 10.90 9.81 10.72
N TYR A 12 10.45 9.06 11.73
CA TYR A 12 11.31 8.64 12.82
C TYR A 12 12.48 7.77 12.32
N ARG A 13 12.23 6.84 11.40
CA ARG A 13 13.30 5.99 10.84
C ARG A 13 14.45 6.81 10.22
N TYR A 14 14.11 7.93 9.57
CA TYR A 14 15.10 8.78 8.91
C TYR A 14 15.72 9.83 9.82
N THR A 15 14.94 10.48 10.67
CA THR A 15 15.37 11.63 11.46
C THR A 15 15.87 11.26 12.85
N GLN A 16 15.38 10.13 13.40
CA GLN A 16 15.58 9.73 14.82
C GLN A 16 15.04 10.79 15.80
N ASP A 17 14.11 11.65 15.35
CA ASP A 17 13.49 12.66 16.19
C ASP A 17 12.42 12.04 17.11
N ALA A 18 12.88 11.63 18.29
CA ALA A 18 12.01 11.02 19.30
C ALA A 18 11.03 12.03 19.92
N ALA A 19 11.31 13.33 19.87
CA ALA A 19 10.40 14.35 20.39
C ALA A 19 9.18 14.47 19.48
N PHE A 20 9.40 14.65 18.19
CA PHE A 20 8.34 14.65 17.17
C PHE A 20 7.54 13.34 17.17
N PHE A 21 8.23 12.19 17.26
CA PHE A 21 7.55 10.90 17.30
C PHE A 21 6.57 10.79 18.48
N ARG A 22 7.00 11.19 19.70
CA ARG A 22 6.12 11.19 20.89
C ARG A 22 4.96 12.18 20.77
N GLU A 23 5.18 13.33 20.14
CA GLU A 23 4.12 14.30 19.88
C GLU A 23 3.04 13.73 18.96
N MET A 24 3.45 12.98 17.92
CA MET A 24 2.52 12.40 16.94
C MET A 24 1.89 11.07 17.40
N GLN A 25 2.44 10.41 18.41
CA GLN A 25 1.97 9.10 18.89
C GLN A 25 0.47 9.06 19.21
N PRO A 26 -0.11 10.00 19.98
CA PRO A 26 -1.54 9.93 20.31
C PRO A 26 -2.44 9.97 19.07
N THR A 27 -2.05 10.77 18.07
CA THR A 27 -2.81 10.89 16.82
C THR A 27 -2.69 9.61 16.01
N ALA A 28 -1.50 9.06 15.84
CA ALA A 28 -1.27 7.83 15.11
C ALA A 28 -2.03 6.64 15.73
N GLU A 29 -1.98 6.48 17.05
CA GLU A 29 -2.69 5.41 17.74
C GLU A 29 -4.22 5.61 17.72
N THR A 30 -4.72 6.84 17.74
CA THR A 30 -6.14 7.11 17.56
C THR A 30 -6.61 6.68 16.19
N ILE A 31 -5.82 6.94 15.13
CA ILE A 31 -6.13 6.47 13.78
C ILE A 31 -6.17 4.93 13.75
N LEU A 32 -5.15 4.25 14.26
CA LEU A 32 -5.13 2.79 14.29
C LEU A 32 -6.34 2.20 15.02
N ARG A 33 -6.67 2.73 16.20
CA ARG A 33 -7.85 2.30 16.98
C ARG A 33 -9.16 2.56 16.26
N SER A 34 -9.27 3.64 15.51
CA SER A 34 -10.45 3.95 14.69
C SER A 34 -10.72 2.89 13.63
N PHE A 35 -9.67 2.32 13.01
CA PHE A 35 -9.82 1.18 12.10
C PHE A 35 -10.09 -0.13 12.84
N LEU A 36 -9.36 -0.41 13.91
CA LEU A 36 -9.54 -1.62 14.70
C LEU A 36 -10.93 -1.73 15.34
N SER A 37 -11.56 -0.61 15.71
CA SER A 37 -12.93 -0.61 16.22
C SER A 37 -13.99 -0.99 15.18
N ARG A 38 -13.62 -1.08 13.91
CA ARG A 38 -14.46 -1.51 12.80
C ARG A 38 -14.21 -2.95 12.36
N VAL A 39 -13.23 -3.62 12.94
CA VAL A 39 -12.99 -5.04 12.66
C VAL A 39 -14.20 -5.84 13.10
N ASP A 40 -14.77 -6.59 12.20
CA ASP A 40 -15.95 -7.41 12.44
C ASP A 40 -15.60 -8.81 12.99
N ALA A 41 -16.61 -9.66 13.13
CA ALA A 41 -16.44 -11.02 13.61
C ALA A 41 -15.61 -11.91 12.67
N GLY A 42 -15.47 -11.52 11.39
CA GLY A 42 -14.59 -12.18 10.41
C GLY A 42 -13.13 -11.76 10.52
N GLY A 43 -12.81 -10.80 11.38
CA GLY A 43 -11.44 -10.32 11.61
C GLY A 43 -10.96 -9.29 10.58
N LEU A 44 -11.86 -8.72 9.78
CA LEU A 44 -11.54 -7.73 8.74
C LEU A 44 -12.30 -6.41 8.99
N VAL A 45 -11.74 -5.33 8.48
CA VAL A 45 -12.44 -4.05 8.34
C VAL A 45 -13.26 -4.10 7.05
N PRO A 46 -14.60 -3.99 7.11
CA PRO A 46 -15.42 -3.84 5.92
C PRO A 46 -15.07 -2.54 5.16
N THR A 47 -15.35 -2.51 3.86
CA THR A 47 -15.24 -1.28 3.06
C THR A 47 -16.00 -0.15 3.75
N LEU A 48 -15.34 1.00 3.92
CA LEU A 48 -15.90 2.12 4.65
C LEU A 48 -17.10 2.74 3.88
N PRO A 49 -18.12 3.26 4.58
CA PRO A 49 -19.27 3.87 3.93
C PRO A 49 -18.86 5.02 3.00
N GLU A 50 -19.25 4.96 1.72
CA GLU A 50 -18.88 5.97 0.72
C GLU A 50 -19.46 7.36 0.99
N GLU A 51 -20.53 7.45 1.75
CA GLU A 51 -21.15 8.73 2.16
C GLU A 51 -20.19 9.58 3.01
N GLU A 52 -19.30 8.92 3.76
CA GLU A 52 -18.36 9.55 4.70
C GLU A 52 -16.92 9.45 4.27
N TYR A 53 -16.58 8.42 3.45
CA TYR A 53 -15.19 8.07 3.12
C TYR A 53 -15.00 7.85 1.64
N TRP A 54 -13.91 8.34 1.13
CA TRP A 54 -13.45 8.00 -0.21
C TRP A 54 -12.50 6.81 -0.11
N ASN A 55 -12.96 5.62 -0.54
CA ASN A 55 -12.18 4.37 -0.54
C ASN A 55 -11.24 4.33 -1.74
N PHE A 56 -10.36 5.30 -1.84
CA PHE A 56 -9.39 5.43 -2.92
C PHE A 56 -8.10 4.68 -2.57
N TYR A 57 -7.66 3.82 -3.47
CA TYR A 57 -6.41 3.08 -3.36
C TYR A 57 -5.48 3.35 -4.54
N GLU A 58 -6.05 3.49 -5.76
CA GLU A 58 -5.30 3.68 -7.00
C GLU A 58 -6.16 4.36 -8.07
N TRP A 59 -5.52 5.08 -9.01
CA TRP A 59 -6.18 5.65 -10.20
C TRP A 59 -6.45 4.57 -11.26
N ARG A 60 -7.14 3.52 -10.90
CA ARG A 60 -7.56 2.43 -11.79
C ARG A 60 -8.98 2.01 -11.44
N GLN A 61 -9.73 1.63 -12.45
CA GLN A 61 -11.11 1.17 -12.27
C GLN A 61 -11.19 0.05 -11.23
N GLY A 62 -12.09 0.20 -10.28
CA GLY A 62 -12.28 -0.72 -9.16
C GLY A 62 -11.44 -0.43 -7.93
N LEU A 63 -10.41 0.44 -8.04
CA LEU A 63 -9.54 0.87 -6.95
C LEU A 63 -9.62 2.38 -6.69
N ASP A 64 -10.36 3.11 -7.52
CA ASP A 64 -10.52 4.57 -7.51
C ASP A 64 -11.60 5.09 -6.57
N GLY A 65 -12.25 4.18 -5.83
CA GLY A 65 -13.30 4.52 -4.86
C GLY A 65 -14.58 5.05 -5.49
N GLY A 66 -14.84 4.73 -6.77
CA GLY A 66 -16.11 5.02 -7.41
C GLY A 66 -16.46 6.52 -7.42
N LEU A 67 -15.58 7.37 -7.94
CA LEU A 67 -15.72 8.84 -8.00
C LEU A 67 -17.10 9.38 -8.43
N ILE A 68 -17.98 8.53 -8.96
CA ILE A 68 -19.21 8.93 -9.68
C ILE A 68 -20.48 8.71 -8.86
N PHE A 69 -20.48 7.91 -7.79
CA PHE A 69 -21.73 7.50 -7.12
C PHE A 69 -21.72 7.76 -5.59
N ARG A 70 -21.87 9.01 -5.20
CA ARG A 70 -22.27 9.34 -3.84
C ARG A 70 -23.76 9.01 -3.65
N GLY A 71 -24.08 8.15 -2.69
CA GLY A 71 -25.46 7.91 -2.26
C GLY A 71 -26.00 6.50 -2.43
N PHE A 72 -25.22 5.53 -2.88
CA PHE A 72 -25.63 4.13 -2.89
C PHE A 72 -25.00 3.38 -1.70
N ARG A 73 -25.85 2.70 -0.93
CA ARG A 73 -25.38 1.77 0.09
C ARG A 73 -24.85 0.54 -0.62
N LEU A 74 -23.52 0.39 -0.66
CA LEU A 74 -22.90 -0.81 -1.20
C LEU A 74 -23.26 -2.03 -0.34
N PRO A 75 -23.43 -3.22 -0.94
CA PRO A 75 -23.52 -4.45 -0.19
C PRO A 75 -22.21 -4.64 0.61
N LEU A 76 -22.28 -5.48 1.66
CA LEU A 76 -21.10 -5.79 2.46
C LEU A 76 -19.99 -6.32 1.55
N GLN A 77 -18.89 -5.61 1.53
CA GLN A 77 -17.67 -6.00 0.84
C GLN A 77 -16.45 -5.71 1.70
N TYR A 78 -15.34 -6.33 1.34
CA TYR A 78 -14.04 -6.11 1.96
C TYR A 78 -13.02 -5.78 0.88
N ASP A 79 -12.21 -4.75 1.13
CA ASP A 79 -11.13 -4.35 0.25
C ASP A 79 -9.79 -4.86 0.82
N SER A 80 -9.03 -5.60 0.01
CA SER A 80 -7.73 -6.13 0.41
C SER A 80 -6.75 -5.00 0.74
N CYS A 81 -6.71 -3.96 -0.09
CA CYS A 81 -5.82 -2.81 0.10
C CYS A 81 -6.04 -2.13 1.46
N LEU A 82 -7.29 -1.98 1.92
CA LEU A 82 -7.60 -1.40 3.23
C LEU A 82 -7.01 -2.23 4.36
N ASN A 83 -7.28 -3.53 4.35
CA ASN A 83 -6.89 -4.45 5.40
C ASN A 83 -5.37 -4.71 5.42
N LEU A 84 -4.76 -4.79 4.24
CA LEU A 84 -3.30 -4.91 4.09
C LEU A 84 -2.58 -3.64 4.57
N LEU A 85 -3.04 -2.45 4.19
CA LEU A 85 -2.48 -1.19 4.68
C LEU A 85 -2.62 -1.04 6.20
N LEU A 86 -3.73 -1.50 6.78
CA LEU A 86 -3.90 -1.52 8.23
C LEU A 86 -2.87 -2.44 8.89
N LEU A 87 -2.67 -3.64 8.36
CA LEU A 87 -1.68 -4.58 8.88
C LEU A 87 -0.25 -4.02 8.77
N ILE A 88 0.11 -3.43 7.62
CA ILE A 88 1.41 -2.78 7.42
C ILE A 88 1.60 -1.62 8.40
N ALA A 89 0.57 -0.79 8.58
CA ALA A 89 0.63 0.34 9.50
C ALA A 89 0.85 -0.11 10.95
N LEU A 90 0.16 -1.16 11.40
CA LEU A 90 0.37 -1.76 12.73
C LEU A 90 1.80 -2.28 12.91
N GLN A 91 2.32 -3.01 11.92
CA GLN A 91 3.66 -3.57 11.96
C GLN A 91 4.76 -2.49 11.95
N ARG A 92 4.62 -1.49 11.07
CA ARG A 92 5.61 -0.39 10.99
C ARG A 92 5.56 0.48 12.23
N TRP A 93 4.35 0.70 12.78
CA TRP A 93 4.16 1.43 14.04
C TRP A 93 4.83 0.73 15.22
N GLU A 94 4.61 -0.58 15.37
CA GLU A 94 5.25 -1.39 16.42
C GLU A 94 6.77 -1.31 16.35
N ARG A 95 7.34 -1.48 15.15
CA ARG A 95 8.81 -1.36 14.94
C ARG A 95 9.33 0.02 15.28
N ALA A 96 8.59 1.07 14.89
CA ALA A 96 8.97 2.44 15.18
C ALA A 96 8.93 2.74 16.69
N CYS A 97 7.89 2.30 17.40
CA CYS A 97 7.80 2.41 18.86
C CYS A 97 8.95 1.70 19.56
N ALA A 98 9.25 0.45 19.15
CA ALA A 98 10.37 -0.31 19.72
C ALA A 98 11.70 0.40 19.49
N SER A 99 11.94 0.91 18.28
CA SER A 99 13.17 1.66 17.94
C SER A 99 13.29 3.00 18.70
N ALA A 100 12.17 3.67 18.92
CA ALA A 100 12.11 4.95 19.66
C ALA A 100 12.17 4.77 21.18
N GLY A 101 12.15 3.54 21.69
CA GLY A 101 12.04 3.27 23.12
C GLY A 101 10.74 3.79 23.72
N VAL A 102 9.65 3.81 22.93
CA VAL A 102 8.36 4.31 23.32
C VAL A 102 7.39 3.13 23.47
N ARG A 103 6.62 3.12 24.55
CA ARG A 103 5.62 2.08 24.75
C ARG A 103 4.45 2.28 23.78
N GLN A 104 4.20 1.26 22.98
CA GLN A 104 3.01 1.21 22.11
C GLN A 104 1.73 1.10 22.95
N GLY A 105 0.63 1.66 22.44
CA GLY A 105 -0.69 1.52 23.06
C GLY A 105 -1.13 0.06 23.13
N ALA A 106 -1.82 -0.29 24.24
CA ALA A 106 -2.25 -1.65 24.51
C ALA A 106 -3.15 -2.23 23.39
N GLY A 107 -2.96 -3.51 23.07
CA GLY A 107 -3.77 -4.28 22.12
C GLY A 107 -3.45 -4.08 20.65
N LEU A 108 -2.53 -3.16 20.28
CA LEU A 108 -2.21 -2.90 18.86
C LEU A 108 -1.36 -4.03 18.25
N SER A 109 -0.52 -4.71 19.02
CA SER A 109 0.28 -5.84 18.53
C SER A 109 -0.55 -7.13 18.47
N ASP A 110 -1.46 -7.32 19.43
CA ASP A 110 -2.17 -8.58 19.62
C ASP A 110 -3.10 -8.93 18.44
N VAL A 111 -3.57 -7.93 17.71
CA VAL A 111 -4.52 -8.10 16.61
C VAL A 111 -3.87 -8.51 15.28
N GLN A 112 -2.56 -8.33 15.12
CA GLN A 112 -1.87 -8.48 13.83
C GLN A 112 -1.96 -9.92 13.29
N GLY A 113 -1.80 -10.93 14.15
CA GLY A 113 -1.89 -12.34 13.76
C GLY A 113 -3.27 -12.72 13.25
N GLY A 114 -4.32 -12.30 13.96
CA GLY A 114 -5.72 -12.52 13.55
C GLY A 114 -6.07 -11.82 12.25
N LEU A 115 -5.68 -10.56 12.11
CA LEU A 115 -5.91 -9.78 10.89
C LEU A 115 -5.20 -10.41 9.69
N ARG A 116 -3.93 -10.83 9.83
CA ARG A 116 -3.19 -11.54 8.79
C ARG A 116 -3.91 -12.81 8.35
N ALA A 117 -4.30 -13.67 9.30
CA ALA A 117 -5.00 -14.92 8.99
C ALA A 117 -6.33 -14.67 8.27
N ALA A 118 -7.08 -13.63 8.67
CA ALA A 118 -8.32 -13.24 8.02
C ALA A 118 -8.06 -12.72 6.58
N ILE A 119 -7.02 -11.92 6.37
CA ILE A 119 -6.61 -11.45 5.05
C ILE A 119 -6.28 -12.64 4.13
N GLU A 120 -5.42 -13.55 4.58
CA GLU A 120 -4.99 -14.70 3.79
C GLU A 120 -6.17 -15.61 3.43
N SER A 121 -7.03 -15.92 4.38
CA SER A 121 -8.18 -16.80 4.11
C SER A 121 -9.22 -16.17 3.20
N THR A 122 -9.36 -14.84 3.22
CA THR A 122 -10.39 -14.13 2.48
C THR A 122 -9.94 -13.74 1.07
N PHE A 123 -8.74 -13.17 0.93
CA PHE A 123 -8.33 -12.55 -0.33
C PHE A 123 -7.41 -13.42 -1.19
N PHE A 124 -6.65 -14.37 -0.59
CA PHE A 124 -5.73 -15.18 -1.37
C PHE A 124 -6.48 -16.11 -2.34
N ASP A 125 -6.19 -15.99 -3.63
CA ASP A 125 -6.65 -16.86 -4.70
C ASP A 125 -5.56 -17.88 -5.01
N ALA A 126 -5.77 -19.12 -4.57
CA ALA A 126 -4.79 -20.18 -4.71
C ALA A 126 -4.65 -20.70 -6.16
N GLU A 127 -5.68 -20.55 -6.99
CA GLU A 127 -5.63 -20.99 -8.40
C GLU A 127 -4.74 -20.06 -9.24
N ARG A 128 -4.83 -18.75 -8.97
CA ARG A 128 -4.07 -17.73 -9.68
C ARG A 128 -2.77 -17.35 -8.97
N CYS A 129 -2.60 -17.75 -7.70
CA CYS A 129 -1.53 -17.29 -6.82
C CYS A 129 -1.42 -15.75 -6.76
N VAL A 130 -2.54 -15.08 -6.44
CA VAL A 130 -2.65 -13.63 -6.28
C VAL A 130 -3.57 -13.29 -5.11
N TYR A 131 -3.62 -12.00 -4.73
CA TYR A 131 -4.62 -11.48 -3.81
C TYR A 131 -5.69 -10.72 -4.57
N ALA A 132 -6.96 -11.08 -4.37
CA ALA A 132 -8.09 -10.36 -4.94
C ALA A 132 -8.16 -8.93 -4.38
N ASP A 133 -8.61 -7.98 -5.21
CA ASP A 133 -8.76 -6.58 -4.77
C ASP A 133 -9.93 -6.44 -3.79
N THR A 134 -11.04 -7.10 -4.08
CA THR A 134 -12.24 -7.06 -3.24
C THR A 134 -12.85 -8.44 -3.05
N VAL A 135 -13.58 -8.60 -1.95
CA VAL A 135 -14.48 -9.75 -1.73
C VAL A 135 -15.87 -9.20 -1.42
N LYS A 136 -16.83 -9.57 -2.27
CA LYS A 136 -18.22 -9.16 -2.17
C LYS A 136 -19.11 -10.38 -2.14
N GLU A 137 -19.95 -10.50 -1.12
CA GLU A 137 -20.83 -11.66 -0.95
C GLU A 137 -20.11 -13.02 -1.09
N GLY A 138 -18.87 -13.09 -0.57
CA GLY A 138 -18.00 -14.26 -0.60
C GLY A 138 -17.32 -14.53 -1.95
N LYS A 139 -17.51 -13.66 -2.96
CA LYS A 139 -16.85 -13.78 -4.27
C LYS A 139 -15.65 -12.86 -4.34
N LYS A 140 -14.52 -13.39 -4.81
CA LYS A 140 -13.31 -12.65 -5.09
C LYS A 140 -13.43 -11.92 -6.43
N GLU A 141 -13.14 -10.63 -6.45
CA GLU A 141 -13.23 -9.77 -7.63
C GLU A 141 -11.96 -8.94 -7.79
N GLY A 142 -11.48 -8.83 -9.02
CA GLY A 142 -10.27 -8.10 -9.37
C GLY A 142 -8.99 -8.73 -8.81
N ALA A 143 -7.88 -8.35 -9.39
CA ALA A 143 -6.55 -8.53 -8.83
C ALA A 143 -5.64 -7.45 -9.43
N SER A 144 -4.84 -6.82 -8.61
CA SER A 144 -3.96 -5.73 -9.02
C SER A 144 -2.53 -5.96 -8.54
N GLN A 145 -1.59 -5.28 -9.19
CA GLN A 145 -0.22 -5.22 -8.68
C GLN A 145 -0.19 -4.65 -7.26
N LEU A 146 -1.13 -3.74 -6.93
CA LEU A 146 -1.19 -3.13 -5.60
C LEU A 146 -1.54 -4.15 -4.52
N SER A 147 -2.60 -4.95 -4.71
CA SER A 147 -3.01 -5.95 -3.72
C SER A 147 -1.92 -7.00 -3.49
N VAL A 148 -1.27 -7.47 -4.57
CA VAL A 148 -0.15 -8.43 -4.46
C VAL A 148 1.06 -7.79 -3.75
N ALA A 149 1.45 -6.59 -4.13
CA ALA A 149 2.59 -5.89 -3.53
C ALA A 149 2.37 -5.56 -2.05
N LEU A 150 1.18 -5.10 -1.68
CA LEU A 150 0.82 -4.87 -0.28
C LEU A 150 0.79 -6.17 0.54
N ALA A 151 0.31 -7.27 -0.04
CA ALA A 151 0.35 -8.57 0.63
C ALA A 151 1.78 -9.00 0.95
N LEU A 152 2.69 -8.89 -0.01
CA LEU A 152 4.12 -9.14 0.19
C LEU A 152 4.71 -8.21 1.27
N ALA A 153 4.42 -6.90 1.21
CA ALA A 153 4.89 -5.93 2.20
C ALA A 153 4.34 -6.18 3.62
N ALA A 154 3.13 -6.73 3.73
CA ALA A 154 2.52 -7.15 4.99
C ALA A 154 3.07 -8.49 5.51
N GLY A 155 3.88 -9.20 4.71
CA GLY A 155 4.37 -10.54 5.00
C GLY A 155 3.26 -11.59 4.91
N CYS A 156 2.24 -11.36 4.09
CA CYS A 156 1.26 -12.37 3.71
C CYS A 156 1.80 -13.25 2.58
N GLY A 157 1.35 -14.49 2.49
CA GLY A 157 1.79 -15.42 1.46
C GLY A 157 3.28 -15.77 1.51
N GLU A 158 3.90 -15.79 2.68
CA GLU A 158 5.35 -16.02 2.86
C GLU A 158 5.83 -17.29 2.15
N GLU A 159 5.05 -18.39 2.25
CA GLU A 159 5.37 -19.68 1.61
C GLU A 159 5.28 -19.63 0.08
N LYS A 160 4.59 -18.63 -0.47
CA LYS A 160 4.35 -18.39 -1.90
C LYS A 160 5.06 -17.13 -2.42
N ARG A 161 5.98 -16.57 -1.65
CA ARG A 161 6.65 -15.30 -1.98
C ARG A 161 7.23 -15.31 -3.40
N GLY A 162 7.94 -16.35 -3.80
CA GLY A 162 8.54 -16.45 -5.14
C GLY A 162 7.48 -16.45 -6.25
N GLU A 163 6.38 -17.19 -6.05
CA GLU A 163 5.27 -17.26 -7.00
C GLU A 163 4.55 -15.90 -7.11
N LEU A 164 4.30 -15.24 -5.97
CA LEU A 164 3.68 -13.90 -5.92
C LEU A 164 4.54 -12.84 -6.61
N ILE A 165 5.87 -12.89 -6.45
CA ILE A 165 6.79 -11.99 -7.13
C ILE A 165 6.79 -12.26 -8.64
N SER A 166 6.75 -13.53 -9.06
CA SER A 166 6.64 -13.88 -10.49
C SER A 166 5.31 -13.39 -11.07
N SER A 167 4.19 -13.57 -10.34
CA SER A 167 2.89 -13.02 -10.78
C SER A 167 2.94 -11.50 -10.91
N LEU A 168 3.57 -10.81 -9.95
CA LEU A 168 3.71 -9.36 -9.98
C LEU A 168 4.52 -8.87 -11.20
N ALA A 169 5.51 -9.65 -11.65
CA ALA A 169 6.34 -9.33 -12.81
C ALA A 169 5.65 -9.65 -14.14
N ASP A 170 5.00 -10.80 -14.24
CA ASP A 170 4.68 -11.43 -15.52
C ASP A 170 3.17 -11.58 -15.78
N ASP A 171 2.30 -11.48 -14.77
CA ASP A 171 0.85 -11.63 -14.97
C ASP A 171 0.23 -10.36 -15.55
N ALA A 172 0.08 -10.33 -16.87
CA ALA A 172 -0.56 -9.24 -17.61
C ALA A 172 -2.06 -9.04 -17.27
N SER A 173 -2.68 -9.96 -16.52
CA SER A 173 -4.06 -9.81 -16.06
C SER A 173 -4.19 -9.00 -14.78
N LEU A 174 -3.08 -8.70 -14.10
CA LEU A 174 -3.10 -7.81 -12.95
C LEU A 174 -3.32 -6.36 -13.39
N THR A 175 -4.24 -5.67 -12.74
CA THR A 175 -4.41 -4.22 -12.92
C THR A 175 -3.12 -3.52 -12.49
N PRO A 176 -2.42 -2.79 -13.40
CA PRO A 176 -1.14 -2.16 -13.06
C PRO A 176 -1.33 -0.97 -12.13
N VAL A 177 -0.35 -0.71 -11.27
CA VAL A 177 -0.30 0.50 -10.45
C VAL A 177 0.04 1.73 -11.29
N THR A 178 -0.38 2.90 -10.83
CA THR A 178 0.14 4.19 -11.30
C THR A 178 1.37 4.62 -10.49
N LEU A 179 1.92 5.79 -10.80
CA LEU A 179 3.19 6.26 -10.25
C LEU A 179 3.22 6.30 -8.71
N GLY A 180 2.10 6.67 -8.08
CA GLY A 180 2.00 6.80 -6.62
C GLY A 180 2.22 5.50 -5.86
N ASN A 181 1.80 4.38 -6.43
CA ASN A 181 1.89 3.06 -5.80
C ASN A 181 3.07 2.20 -6.31
N LYS A 182 3.91 2.71 -7.22
CA LYS A 182 5.14 2.03 -7.65
C LYS A 182 6.07 1.70 -6.48
N LEU A 183 6.02 2.48 -5.39
CA LEU A 183 6.76 2.19 -4.17
C LEU A 183 6.51 0.77 -3.66
N TRP A 184 5.25 0.36 -3.57
CA TRP A 184 4.89 -0.95 -3.05
C TRP A 184 5.38 -2.08 -3.95
N VAL A 185 5.27 -1.89 -5.27
CA VAL A 185 5.76 -2.85 -6.27
C VAL A 185 7.28 -2.99 -6.19
N TYR A 186 8.01 -1.89 -6.08
CA TYR A 186 9.47 -1.93 -5.95
C TYR A 186 9.91 -2.55 -4.62
N GLU A 187 9.28 -2.19 -3.51
CA GLU A 187 9.54 -2.83 -2.22
C GLU A 187 9.26 -4.35 -2.29
N ALA A 188 8.18 -4.77 -2.96
CA ALA A 188 7.84 -6.18 -3.12
C ALA A 188 8.91 -6.93 -3.94
N PHE A 189 9.41 -6.37 -5.03
CA PHE A 189 10.51 -6.98 -5.79
C PHE A 189 11.79 -7.09 -4.95
N LEU A 190 12.14 -6.05 -4.20
CA LEU A 190 13.33 -6.04 -3.35
C LEU A 190 13.23 -7.03 -2.18
N LEU A 191 12.01 -7.32 -1.68
CA LEU A 191 11.79 -8.42 -0.72
C LEU A 191 12.13 -9.80 -1.30
N GLY A 192 12.11 -9.95 -2.61
CA GLY A 192 12.54 -11.16 -3.31
C GLY A 192 14.05 -11.33 -3.43
N GLY A 193 14.83 -10.31 -3.04
CA GLY A 193 16.28 -10.32 -3.03
C GLY A 193 16.92 -9.39 -4.07
N GLU A 194 18.24 -9.21 -3.94
CA GLU A 194 19.04 -8.29 -4.77
C GLU A 194 19.00 -8.60 -6.26
N GLN A 195 18.71 -9.85 -6.64
CA GLN A 195 18.58 -10.24 -8.04
C GLN A 195 17.46 -9.51 -8.78
N ASN A 196 16.48 -8.94 -8.06
CA ASN A 196 15.38 -8.17 -8.64
C ASN A 196 15.70 -6.67 -8.79
N LEU A 197 16.83 -6.22 -8.24
CA LEU A 197 17.22 -4.82 -8.32
C LEU A 197 17.36 -4.30 -9.76
N PRO A 198 17.96 -5.03 -10.71
CA PRO A 198 18.03 -4.58 -12.11
C PRO A 198 16.64 -4.33 -12.72
N LEU A 199 15.66 -5.18 -12.42
CA LEU A 199 14.27 -5.02 -12.89
C LEU A 199 13.65 -3.72 -12.36
N VAL A 200 13.87 -3.41 -11.08
CA VAL A 200 13.38 -2.18 -10.44
C VAL A 200 14.02 -0.95 -11.07
N LEU A 201 15.36 -0.96 -11.26
CA LEU A 201 16.08 0.17 -11.84
C LEU A 201 15.70 0.41 -13.31
N GLU A 202 15.53 -0.66 -14.10
CA GLU A 202 15.07 -0.56 -15.48
C GLU A 202 13.66 0.04 -15.59
N ASP A 203 12.73 -0.38 -14.70
CA ASP A 203 11.39 0.20 -14.66
C ASP A 203 11.41 1.67 -14.23
N ILE A 204 12.27 2.05 -13.28
CA ILE A 204 12.46 3.45 -12.89
C ILE A 204 12.96 4.27 -14.07
N ASP A 205 14.00 3.81 -14.76
CA ASP A 205 14.57 4.54 -15.90
C ASP A 205 13.54 4.67 -17.02
N ARG A 206 12.83 3.62 -17.35
CA ARG A 206 11.78 3.65 -18.38
C ARG A 206 10.62 4.59 -18.00
N THR A 207 10.21 4.58 -16.72
CA THR A 207 9.01 5.31 -16.28
C THR A 207 9.29 6.77 -15.99
N PHE A 208 10.39 7.08 -15.31
CA PHE A 208 10.61 8.42 -14.74
C PHE A 208 11.64 9.26 -15.51
N ALA A 209 12.59 8.64 -16.24
CA ALA A 209 13.62 9.39 -16.94
C ALA A 209 13.04 10.31 -18.03
N GLU A 210 12.04 9.83 -18.78
CA GLU A 210 11.39 10.64 -19.81
C GLU A 210 10.69 11.88 -19.22
N MET A 211 9.99 11.71 -18.09
CA MET A 211 9.33 12.83 -17.39
C MET A 211 10.35 13.86 -16.93
N ALA A 212 11.45 13.42 -16.31
CA ALA A 212 12.50 14.28 -15.83
C ALA A 212 13.22 15.03 -16.98
N CYS A 213 13.43 14.36 -18.12
CA CYS A 213 14.03 14.97 -19.30
C CYS A 213 13.13 15.99 -19.99
N ARG A 214 11.81 15.72 -20.06
CA ARG A 214 10.85 16.60 -20.72
C ARG A 214 10.46 17.83 -19.91
N HIS A 215 10.14 17.62 -18.63
CA HIS A 215 9.51 18.65 -17.80
C HIS A 215 10.28 18.94 -16.51
N THR A 216 11.42 18.28 -16.27
CA THR A 216 12.23 18.42 -15.04
C THR A 216 11.46 18.10 -13.74
N THR A 217 10.29 17.47 -13.86
CA THR A 217 9.40 17.10 -12.76
C THR A 217 8.83 15.70 -12.99
N LEU A 218 8.23 15.12 -11.95
CA LEU A 218 7.57 13.81 -12.00
C LEU A 218 6.06 14.01 -11.93
N TYR A 219 5.33 13.26 -12.75
CA TYR A 219 3.89 13.44 -12.93
C TYR A 219 3.07 12.78 -11.83
N GLU A 220 1.78 13.08 -11.81
CA GLU A 220 0.80 12.42 -10.97
C GLU A 220 0.47 11.00 -11.47
N THR A 221 0.33 10.86 -12.78
CA THR A 221 -0.03 9.62 -13.49
C THR A 221 0.80 9.48 -14.76
N ASP A 222 0.78 8.29 -15.34
CA ASP A 222 1.54 7.97 -16.57
C ASP A 222 1.13 8.85 -17.77
N GLY A 223 -0.13 9.27 -17.85
CA GLY A 223 -0.65 10.13 -18.91
C GLY A 223 -0.28 11.61 -18.74
N GLY A 224 0.23 12.01 -17.57
CA GLY A 224 0.64 13.38 -17.29
C GLY A 224 -0.49 14.39 -17.50
N ALA A 225 -0.25 15.44 -18.30
CA ALA A 225 -1.24 16.51 -18.54
C ALA A 225 -2.53 16.02 -19.23
N ASP A 226 -2.47 14.92 -19.97
CA ASP A 226 -3.62 14.42 -20.75
C ASP A 226 -4.66 13.69 -19.86
N ASP A 227 -4.26 13.28 -18.66
CA ASP A 227 -5.18 12.64 -17.72
C ASP A 227 -6.15 13.65 -17.09
N PHE A 228 -7.23 13.12 -16.52
CA PHE A 228 -8.28 13.90 -15.83
C PHE A 228 -8.87 15.01 -16.70
N ALA A 229 -9.14 14.72 -17.99
CA ALA A 229 -9.66 15.68 -18.97
C ALA A 229 -8.74 16.92 -19.12
N LEU A 230 -7.46 16.71 -19.30
CA LEU A 230 -6.40 17.71 -19.46
C LEU A 230 -6.07 18.48 -18.15
N ALA A 231 -6.34 17.89 -17.01
CA ALA A 231 -6.06 18.48 -15.70
C ALA A 231 -4.99 17.69 -14.89
N GLY A 232 -4.33 16.72 -15.51
CA GLY A 232 -3.31 15.91 -14.86
C GLY A 232 -2.11 16.74 -14.42
N SER A 233 -1.60 16.48 -13.22
CA SER A 233 -0.48 17.20 -12.64
C SER A 233 0.85 16.72 -13.21
N LEU A 234 1.66 17.66 -13.70
CA LEU A 234 3.04 17.39 -14.16
C LEU A 234 4.07 17.48 -13.04
N CYS A 235 3.67 17.80 -11.82
CA CYS A 235 4.54 17.83 -10.64
C CYS A 235 3.80 17.30 -9.43
N HIS A 236 4.06 16.05 -9.07
CA HIS A 236 3.38 15.40 -7.95
C HIS A 236 4.36 14.66 -7.04
N GLY A 237 4.27 14.95 -5.73
CA GLY A 237 5.24 14.45 -4.73
C GLY A 237 5.24 12.92 -4.55
N TRP A 238 4.12 12.23 -4.78
CA TRP A 238 4.08 10.78 -4.61
C TRP A 238 4.87 10.01 -5.69
N ALA A 239 5.19 10.65 -6.82
CA ALA A 239 6.05 10.05 -7.83
C ALA A 239 7.55 10.11 -7.47
N ALA A 240 7.92 10.71 -6.33
CA ALA A 240 9.31 10.78 -5.87
C ALA A 240 9.91 9.42 -5.44
N VAL A 241 9.21 8.32 -5.67
CA VAL A 241 9.64 6.95 -5.36
C VAL A 241 10.98 6.60 -6.01
N ALA A 242 11.27 7.08 -7.22
CA ALA A 242 12.54 6.88 -7.89
C ALA A 242 13.72 7.38 -7.03
N CYS A 243 13.60 8.61 -6.49
CA CYS A 243 14.62 9.19 -5.61
C CYS A 243 14.78 8.38 -4.32
N TYR A 244 13.68 7.85 -3.76
CA TYR A 244 13.71 7.00 -2.58
C TYR A 244 14.49 5.69 -2.85
N ILE A 245 14.20 5.00 -3.94
CA ILE A 245 14.85 3.74 -4.31
C ILE A 245 16.33 3.96 -4.56
N TYR A 246 16.72 4.94 -5.39
CA TYR A 246 18.14 5.24 -5.65
C TYR A 246 18.91 5.56 -4.36
N ASN A 247 18.31 6.36 -3.45
CA ASN A 247 18.94 6.66 -2.17
C ASN A 247 19.06 5.42 -1.26
N THR A 248 18.11 4.50 -1.32
CA THR A 248 18.13 3.25 -0.56
C THR A 248 19.23 2.32 -1.06
N VAL A 249 19.32 2.16 -2.38
CA VAL A 249 20.37 1.36 -3.04
C VAL A 249 21.77 1.95 -2.78
N ALA A 250 21.94 3.27 -2.97
CA ALA A 250 23.22 3.95 -2.77
C ALA A 250 23.73 3.83 -1.33
N LYS A 251 22.85 3.64 -0.36
CA LYS A 251 23.20 3.44 1.05
C LYS A 251 23.39 1.97 1.43
N GLY A 252 23.33 1.04 0.47
CA GLY A 252 23.42 -0.40 0.75
C GLY A 252 22.33 -0.90 1.71
N LYS A 253 21.13 -0.34 1.63
CA LYS A 253 19.99 -0.69 2.48
C LYS A 253 18.96 -1.59 1.77
N VAL A 254 19.38 -2.20 0.69
CA VAL A 254 18.61 -3.23 -0.05
C VAL A 254 19.03 -4.59 0.42
#